data_cd9f045eda3c68ecfb782f41dfa56895
#
_entry.id   cd9f045eda3c68ecfb782f41dfa56895
#
_cell.length_a   1.000
_cell.length_b   1.000
_cell.length_c   1.000
_cell.angle_alpha   90.00
_cell.angle_beta   90.00
_cell.angle_gamma   90.00
#
_symmetry.space_group_name_H-M   'P 1'
#
loop_
_entity.id
_entity.type
_entity.pdbx_description
1 polymer ?
#
loop_
_entity_poly.entity_id
_entity_poly.type
_entity_poly.pdbx_seq_one_letter_code
_entity_poly.pdbx_strand_id
1 'polypeptide(L)'
;QQLEAVFERMQEPLILELYLDEKAISEELRSYMEELARLTPKLTVRKSTEGAEHMPLVRVLRSDGSYSGLAFHGVPGGHEFTSFIMGLYNVAGPGQALDRETMDRIRALDAPTDMQIFVSLSCTMCPELVIAAQHIAALNPNVRTEAYDLNHFPALKETYNVMSVPCLVLNGEKVLFGKKSISQLLDTLEQQEQKSRTSDRPEG
;
A
#
# COMPACT_ATOMS: atom_id res chain seq x y z
N GLN A 1 17.79 14.67 5.18
CA GLN A 1 17.24 16.03 5.26
C GLN A 1 15.79 16.10 4.79
N GLN A 2 15.46 15.48 3.64
CA GLN A 2 14.07 15.41 3.15
C GLN A 2 13.18 14.56 4.04
N LEU A 3 13.71 13.47 4.59
CA LEU A 3 12.99 12.57 5.47
C LEU A 3 12.58 13.27 6.78
N GLU A 4 13.47 14.04 7.38
CA GLU A 4 13.18 14.81 8.58
C GLU A 4 12.06 15.83 8.34
N ALA A 5 12.08 16.50 7.19
CA ALA A 5 11.04 17.46 6.82
C ALA A 5 9.67 16.79 6.71
N VAL A 6 9.60 15.58 6.14
CA VAL A 6 8.35 14.81 6.06
C VAL A 6 7.84 14.47 7.45
N PHE A 7 8.72 13.96 8.33
CA PHE A 7 8.33 13.59 9.69
C PHE A 7 7.85 14.78 10.51
N GLU A 8 8.49 15.92 10.37
CA GLU A 8 8.06 17.14 11.06
C GLU A 8 6.66 17.58 10.62
N ARG A 9 6.32 17.39 9.36
CA ARG A 9 5.02 17.79 8.81
C ARG A 9 3.89 16.83 9.14
N MET A 10 4.19 15.58 9.47
CA MET A 10 3.18 14.59 9.82
C MET A 10 2.33 15.07 11.00
N GLN A 11 1.01 15.05 10.84
CA GLN A 11 0.08 15.58 11.83
C GLN A 11 -0.26 14.57 12.93
N GLU A 12 -0.28 13.28 12.60
CA GLU A 12 -0.63 12.24 13.55
C GLU A 12 0.49 11.20 13.68
N PRO A 13 0.68 10.63 14.89
CA PRO A 13 1.58 9.50 15.04
C PRO A 13 0.98 8.25 14.40
N LEU A 14 1.86 7.35 13.97
CA LEU A 14 1.48 6.09 13.33
C LEU A 14 2.14 4.92 14.04
N ILE A 15 1.55 3.76 13.90
CA ILE A 15 2.07 2.49 14.40
C ILE A 15 2.47 1.63 13.20
N LEU A 16 3.71 1.15 13.21
CA LEU A 16 4.20 0.19 12.22
C LEU A 16 4.07 -1.21 12.84
N GLU A 17 3.03 -1.93 12.45
CA GLU A 17 2.74 -3.26 12.97
C GLU A 17 3.41 -4.33 12.12
N LEU A 18 4.26 -5.14 12.74
CA LEU A 18 5.05 -6.15 12.06
C LEU A 18 4.45 -7.54 12.23
N TYR A 19 4.35 -8.26 11.11
CA TYR A 19 4.00 -9.69 11.07
C TYR A 19 5.23 -10.42 10.56
N LEU A 20 5.89 -11.15 11.44
CA LEU A 20 7.19 -11.74 11.19
C LEU A 20 7.12 -13.27 11.31
N ASP A 21 7.85 -13.95 10.44
CA ASP A 21 8.08 -15.39 10.53
C ASP A 21 9.55 -15.69 10.82
N GLU A 22 10.00 -16.91 10.56
CA GLU A 22 11.37 -17.35 10.87
C GLU A 22 12.40 -17.05 9.81
N LYS A 23 11.96 -16.48 8.67
CA LYS A 23 12.88 -16.17 7.55
C LYS A 23 13.80 -15.00 7.88
N ALA A 24 14.98 -15.01 7.27
CA ALA A 24 15.96 -13.93 7.42
C ALA A 24 15.39 -12.56 7.05
N ILE A 25 14.53 -12.50 6.03
CA ILE A 25 13.90 -11.25 5.59
C ILE A 25 12.99 -10.64 6.66
N SER A 26 12.41 -11.45 7.54
CA SER A 26 11.62 -10.97 8.68
C SER A 26 12.48 -10.18 9.66
N GLU A 27 13.69 -10.65 9.93
CA GLU A 27 14.64 -9.95 10.79
C GLU A 27 15.13 -8.64 10.14
N GLU A 28 15.34 -8.65 8.83
CA GLU A 28 15.69 -7.44 8.09
C GLU A 28 14.57 -6.40 8.18
N LEU A 29 13.31 -6.81 8.01
CA LEU A 29 12.16 -5.91 8.13
C LEU A 29 12.09 -5.32 9.54
N ARG A 30 12.23 -6.15 10.57
CA ARG A 30 12.22 -5.68 11.97
C ARG A 30 13.28 -4.62 12.20
N SER A 31 14.52 -4.91 11.83
CA SER A 31 15.64 -3.98 12.00
C SER A 31 15.41 -2.68 11.25
N TYR A 32 14.93 -2.77 10.01
CA TYR A 32 14.66 -1.62 9.14
C TYR A 32 13.59 -0.70 9.74
N MET A 33 12.50 -1.27 10.22
CA MET A 33 11.42 -0.48 10.82
C MET A 33 11.81 0.12 12.17
N GLU A 34 12.57 -0.60 12.99
CA GLU A 34 13.08 -0.06 14.25
C GLU A 34 14.04 1.11 14.03
N GLU A 35 14.93 1.03 13.03
CA GLU A 35 15.80 2.14 12.68
C GLU A 35 15.02 3.34 12.19
N LEU A 36 13.99 3.12 11.35
CA LEU A 36 13.14 4.19 10.88
C LEU A 36 12.41 4.89 12.03
N ALA A 37 11.89 4.14 12.98
CA ALA A 37 11.16 4.67 14.13
C ALA A 37 12.07 5.46 15.09
N ARG A 38 13.38 5.21 15.10
CA ARG A 38 14.33 6.00 15.90
C ARG A 38 14.48 7.43 15.39
N LEU A 39 14.14 7.67 14.14
CA LEU A 39 14.31 8.98 13.51
C LEU A 39 13.22 9.98 13.91
N THR A 40 12.12 9.51 14.48
CA THR A 40 10.99 10.37 14.86
C THR A 40 10.16 9.73 15.97
N PRO A 41 9.68 10.52 16.96
CA PRO A 41 8.75 10.02 17.96
C PRO A 41 7.34 9.74 17.40
N LYS A 42 7.07 10.14 16.17
CA LYS A 42 5.76 9.93 15.52
C LYS A 42 5.58 8.52 14.98
N LEU A 43 6.63 7.69 14.98
CA LEU A 43 6.54 6.29 14.54
C LEU A 43 6.86 5.37 15.72
N THR A 44 5.98 4.41 15.96
CA THR A 44 6.18 3.33 16.93
C THR A 44 6.13 1.99 16.21
N VAL A 45 6.97 1.06 16.61
CA VAL A 45 6.97 -0.30 16.07
C VAL A 45 6.26 -1.22 17.06
N ARG A 46 5.34 -2.04 16.56
CA ARG A 46 4.63 -3.05 17.34
C ARG A 46 4.70 -4.39 16.63
N LYS A 47 5.16 -5.42 17.33
CA LYS A 47 5.16 -6.77 16.80
C LYS A 47 3.81 -7.41 17.05
N SER A 48 3.16 -7.90 15.99
CA SER A 48 1.91 -8.64 16.13
C SER A 48 2.17 -10.03 16.75
N THR A 49 1.24 -10.47 17.61
CA THR A 49 1.21 -11.84 18.14
C THR A 49 0.40 -12.78 17.25
N GLU A 50 -0.31 -12.23 16.28
CA GLU A 50 -1.09 -13.00 15.31
C GLU A 50 -0.28 -13.29 14.06
N GLY A 51 -0.65 -14.35 13.33
CA GLY A 51 -0.10 -14.62 12.02
C GLY A 51 -0.82 -13.85 10.93
N ALA A 52 -0.21 -13.79 9.78
CA ALA A 52 -0.80 -13.22 8.57
C ALA A 52 -0.33 -14.01 7.35
N GLU A 53 -1.05 -13.86 6.24
CA GLU A 53 -0.61 -14.44 4.97
C GLU A 53 0.55 -13.63 4.40
N HIS A 54 1.46 -14.30 3.73
CA HIS A 54 2.57 -13.69 3.01
C HIS A 54 3.47 -12.83 3.91
N MET A 55 3.95 -13.43 5.00
CA MET A 55 4.93 -12.79 5.88
C MET A 55 6.33 -12.78 5.27
N PRO A 56 7.19 -11.81 5.60
CA PRO A 56 6.92 -10.74 6.54
C PRO A 56 6.18 -9.56 5.89
N LEU A 57 5.47 -8.81 6.71
CA LEU A 57 4.87 -7.56 6.28
C LEU A 57 4.83 -6.54 7.40
N VAL A 58 4.75 -5.29 7.02
CA VAL A 58 4.44 -4.17 7.90
C VAL A 58 3.10 -3.58 7.49
N ARG A 59 2.17 -3.46 8.46
CA ARG A 59 0.93 -2.70 8.29
C ARG A 59 1.06 -1.35 8.94
N VAL A 60 0.59 -0.33 8.26
CA VAL A 60 0.54 1.03 8.80
C VAL A 60 -0.79 1.21 9.52
N LEU A 61 -0.72 1.39 10.84
CA LEU A 61 -1.90 1.65 11.66
C LEU A 61 -1.96 3.11 12.06
N ARG A 62 -3.17 3.64 12.17
CA ARG A 62 -3.41 4.97 12.73
C ARG A 62 -3.18 4.95 14.24
N SER A 63 -3.10 6.11 14.85
CA SER A 63 -2.83 6.24 16.29
C SER A 63 -3.87 5.55 17.18
N ASP A 64 -5.10 5.39 16.70
CA ASP A 64 -6.16 4.66 17.40
C ASP A 64 -6.06 3.13 17.25
N GLY A 65 -5.07 2.64 16.51
CA GLY A 65 -4.87 1.21 16.23
C GLY A 65 -5.62 0.68 15.01
N SER A 66 -6.42 1.49 14.34
CA SER A 66 -7.15 1.07 13.13
C SER A 66 -6.18 0.90 11.96
N TYR A 67 -6.48 -0.07 11.10
CA TYR A 67 -5.69 -0.29 9.90
C TYR A 67 -5.96 0.80 8.86
N SER A 68 -4.89 1.42 8.37
CA SER A 68 -4.97 2.49 7.35
C SER A 68 -5.28 1.97 5.95
N GLY A 69 -5.16 0.67 5.73
CA GLY A 69 -5.25 0.06 4.41
C GLY A 69 -3.90 -0.09 3.70
N LEU A 70 -2.81 0.41 4.27
CA LEU A 70 -1.48 0.34 3.68
C LEU A 70 -0.63 -0.74 4.33
N ALA A 71 -0.02 -1.59 3.50
CA ALA A 71 0.96 -2.58 3.95
C ALA A 71 2.05 -2.79 2.91
N PHE A 72 3.21 -3.23 3.37
CA PHE A 72 4.30 -3.66 2.50
C PHE A 72 4.78 -5.05 2.94
N HIS A 73 4.78 -5.99 2.00
CA HIS A 73 5.27 -7.36 2.21
C HIS A 73 6.72 -7.46 1.71
N GLY A 74 7.63 -7.69 2.63
CA GLY A 74 9.07 -7.58 2.44
C GLY A 74 9.60 -6.30 3.07
N VAL A 75 10.79 -5.89 2.70
CA VAL A 75 11.44 -4.65 3.19
C VAL A 75 11.24 -3.54 2.16
N PRO A 76 10.58 -2.42 2.51
CA PRO A 76 10.37 -1.32 1.57
C PRO A 76 11.63 -0.47 1.39
N GLY A 77 12.65 -1.07 0.77
CA GLY A 77 13.92 -0.46 0.43
C GLY A 77 14.01 -0.09 -1.04
N GLY A 78 15.21 0.23 -1.51
CA GLY A 78 15.43 0.58 -2.90
C GLY A 78 14.52 1.71 -3.35
N HIS A 79 13.93 1.56 -4.53
CA HIS A 79 13.00 2.55 -5.08
C HIS A 79 11.67 2.62 -4.35
N GLU A 80 11.34 1.63 -3.50
CA GLU A 80 10.10 1.64 -2.72
C GLU A 80 10.24 2.31 -1.35
N PHE A 81 11.44 2.78 -0.99
CA PHE A 81 11.61 3.55 0.24
C PHE A 81 10.80 4.85 0.21
N THR A 82 10.94 5.62 -0.87
CA THR A 82 10.19 6.87 -1.05
C THR A 82 8.68 6.61 -1.08
N SER A 83 8.24 5.54 -1.76
CA SER A 83 6.83 5.15 -1.78
C SER A 83 6.29 4.90 -0.38
N PHE A 84 7.04 4.17 0.43
CA PHE A 84 6.64 3.86 1.80
C PHE A 84 6.53 5.12 2.65
N ILE A 85 7.51 6.01 2.57
CA ILE A 85 7.52 7.28 3.31
C ILE A 85 6.34 8.18 2.88
N MET A 86 6.08 8.26 1.57
CA MET A 86 4.92 9.02 1.07
C MET A 86 3.60 8.42 1.56
N GLY A 87 3.52 7.10 1.64
CA GLY A 87 2.36 6.42 2.23
C GLY A 87 2.13 6.82 3.68
N LEU A 88 3.19 6.85 4.50
CA LEU A 88 3.09 7.32 5.89
C LEU A 88 2.59 8.76 5.96
N TYR A 89 3.13 9.63 5.12
CA TYR A 89 2.75 11.04 5.06
C TYR A 89 1.27 11.20 4.67
N ASN A 90 0.80 10.41 3.71
CA ASN A 90 -0.58 10.45 3.25
C ASN A 90 -1.56 9.92 4.30
N VAL A 91 -1.15 8.97 5.12
CA VAL A 91 -1.98 8.46 6.24
C VAL A 91 -2.01 9.43 7.41
N ALA A 92 -0.84 9.93 7.81
CA ALA A 92 -0.71 10.82 8.97
C ALA A 92 -1.23 12.24 8.71
N GLY A 93 -1.25 12.66 7.45
CA GLY A 93 -1.59 14.02 7.06
C GLY A 93 -0.44 15.02 7.30
N PRO A 94 -0.48 16.14 6.59
CA PRO A 94 -1.57 16.60 5.71
C PRO A 94 -1.65 15.84 4.39
N GLY A 95 -0.62 15.06 4.03
CA GLY A 95 -0.55 14.30 2.79
C GLY A 95 -0.18 15.14 1.57
N GLN A 96 0.05 14.46 0.48
CA GLN A 96 0.33 15.09 -0.80
C GLN A 96 -0.92 15.84 -1.29
N ALA A 97 -0.70 17.02 -1.87
CA ALA A 97 -1.80 17.84 -2.38
C ALA A 97 -2.47 17.15 -3.58
N LEU A 98 -3.79 17.11 -3.57
CA LEU A 98 -4.62 16.65 -4.68
C LEU A 98 -5.62 17.73 -5.05
N ASP A 99 -5.99 17.81 -6.32
CA ASP A 99 -7.08 18.67 -6.73
C ASP A 99 -8.42 18.16 -6.20
N ARG A 100 -9.41 19.03 -6.18
CA ARG A 100 -10.73 18.71 -5.64
C ARG A 100 -11.44 17.60 -6.40
N GLU A 101 -11.31 17.60 -7.72
CA GLU A 101 -11.91 16.56 -8.56
C GLU A 101 -11.37 15.17 -8.22
N THR A 102 -10.05 15.04 -8.08
CA THR A 102 -9.42 13.78 -7.67
C THR A 102 -9.87 13.35 -6.28
N MET A 103 -9.91 14.28 -5.32
CA MET A 103 -10.39 14.01 -3.97
C MET A 103 -11.84 13.50 -3.98
N ASP A 104 -12.70 14.14 -4.75
CA ASP A 104 -14.11 13.74 -4.86
C ASP A 104 -14.27 12.35 -5.49
N ARG A 105 -13.48 12.05 -6.51
CA ARG A 105 -13.48 10.72 -7.15
C ARG A 105 -13.04 9.63 -6.16
N ILE A 106 -12.01 9.89 -5.36
CA ILE A 106 -11.54 8.93 -4.33
C ILE A 106 -12.65 8.67 -3.32
N ARG A 107 -13.28 9.73 -2.81
CA ARG A 107 -14.34 9.62 -1.80
C ARG A 107 -15.60 8.95 -2.32
N ALA A 108 -15.85 9.01 -3.61
CA ALA A 108 -17.03 8.42 -4.24
C ALA A 108 -16.92 6.90 -4.43
N LEU A 109 -15.74 6.29 -4.24
CA LEU A 109 -15.58 4.84 -4.32
C LEU A 109 -16.27 4.16 -3.13
N ASP A 110 -17.31 3.38 -3.40
CA ASP A 110 -18.16 2.74 -2.38
C ASP A 110 -17.82 1.27 -2.14
N ALA A 111 -17.37 0.57 -3.19
CA ALA A 111 -17.16 -0.87 -3.10
C ALA A 111 -15.87 -1.21 -2.36
N PRO A 112 -15.87 -2.27 -1.52
CA PRO A 112 -14.63 -2.78 -0.97
C PRO A 112 -13.66 -3.15 -2.09
N THR A 113 -12.43 -2.62 -2.01
CA THR A 113 -11.42 -2.79 -3.05
C THR A 113 -10.09 -3.19 -2.43
N ASP A 114 -9.58 -4.34 -2.81
CA ASP A 114 -8.24 -4.79 -2.45
C ASP A 114 -7.32 -4.65 -3.65
N MET A 115 -6.27 -3.86 -3.49
CA MET A 115 -5.20 -3.74 -4.47
C MET A 115 -3.95 -4.43 -3.95
N GLN A 116 -3.48 -5.44 -4.68
CA GLN A 116 -2.16 -6.03 -4.47
C GLN A 116 -1.26 -5.52 -5.60
N ILE A 117 -0.11 -4.98 -5.24
CA ILE A 117 0.82 -4.44 -6.22
C ILE A 117 2.16 -5.16 -6.07
N PHE A 118 2.56 -5.85 -7.12
CA PHE A 118 3.82 -6.57 -7.16
C PHE A 118 4.89 -5.68 -7.77
N VAL A 119 5.99 -5.55 -7.05
CA VAL A 119 7.09 -4.65 -7.40
C VAL A 119 8.43 -5.36 -7.31
N SER A 120 9.45 -4.75 -7.89
CA SER A 120 10.85 -5.04 -7.61
C SER A 120 11.49 -3.79 -7.04
N LEU A 121 12.36 -3.94 -6.04
CA LEU A 121 13.03 -2.79 -5.41
C LEU A 121 13.94 -2.02 -6.37
N SER A 122 14.36 -2.64 -7.46
CA SER A 122 15.15 -2.01 -8.52
C SER A 122 14.33 -1.41 -9.65
N CYS A 123 13.01 -1.57 -9.62
CA CYS A 123 12.10 -1.08 -10.66
C CYS A 123 11.85 0.42 -10.49
N THR A 124 12.23 1.21 -11.50
CA THR A 124 12.06 2.67 -11.49
C THR A 124 10.62 3.10 -11.81
N MET A 125 9.82 2.23 -12.43
CA MET A 125 8.44 2.50 -12.83
C MET A 125 7.41 2.07 -11.81
N CYS A 126 7.80 1.30 -10.79
CA CYS A 126 6.89 0.79 -9.77
C CYS A 126 6.39 1.85 -8.77
N PRO A 127 7.22 2.80 -8.30
CA PRO A 127 6.80 3.73 -7.26
C PRO A 127 5.58 4.59 -7.59
N GLU A 128 5.42 5.03 -8.83
CA GLU A 128 4.27 5.86 -9.21
C GLU A 128 2.93 5.16 -8.91
N LEU A 129 2.81 3.90 -9.31
CA LEU A 129 1.59 3.12 -9.06
C LEU A 129 1.38 2.89 -7.57
N VAL A 130 2.43 2.53 -6.83
CA VAL A 130 2.36 2.28 -5.39
C VAL A 130 1.90 3.54 -4.66
N ILE A 131 2.51 4.68 -4.94
CA ILE A 131 2.15 5.95 -4.30
C ILE A 131 0.70 6.32 -4.60
N ALA A 132 0.27 6.22 -5.86
CA ALA A 132 -1.10 6.52 -6.25
C ALA A 132 -2.12 5.63 -5.53
N ALA A 133 -1.89 4.33 -5.50
CA ALA A 133 -2.78 3.36 -4.85
C ALA A 133 -2.82 3.56 -3.34
N GLN A 134 -1.68 3.80 -2.70
CA GLN A 134 -1.61 4.11 -1.27
C GLN A 134 -2.38 5.40 -0.92
N HIS A 135 -2.27 6.40 -1.78
CA HIS A 135 -2.95 7.68 -1.56
C HIS A 135 -4.47 7.50 -1.55
N ILE A 136 -4.99 6.70 -2.48
CA ILE A 136 -6.42 6.37 -2.54
C ILE A 136 -6.84 5.62 -1.27
N ALA A 137 -6.09 4.61 -0.84
CA ALA A 137 -6.39 3.84 0.36
C ALA A 137 -6.36 4.71 1.63
N ALA A 138 -5.39 5.63 1.72
CA ALA A 138 -5.28 6.55 2.87
C ALA A 138 -6.51 7.46 3.03
N LEU A 139 -7.19 7.78 1.93
CA LEU A 139 -8.33 8.70 1.91
C LEU A 139 -9.69 7.99 1.83
N ASN A 140 -9.72 6.68 1.62
CA ASN A 140 -10.95 5.92 1.50
C ASN A 140 -10.87 4.59 2.28
N PRO A 141 -11.64 4.41 3.35
CA PRO A 141 -11.55 3.20 4.19
C PRO A 141 -12.05 1.93 3.49
N ASN A 142 -12.71 2.03 2.35
CA ASN A 142 -13.13 0.87 1.56
C ASN A 142 -11.97 0.27 0.74
N VAL A 143 -10.84 0.98 0.65
CA VAL A 143 -9.72 0.61 -0.22
C VAL A 143 -8.52 0.17 0.61
N ARG A 144 -7.92 -0.96 0.24
CA ARG A 144 -6.66 -1.44 0.78
C ARG A 144 -5.63 -1.54 -0.33
N THR A 145 -4.41 -1.15 -0.02
CA THR A 145 -3.27 -1.24 -0.93
C THR A 145 -2.13 -1.95 -0.22
N GLU A 146 -1.79 -3.15 -0.67
CA GLU A 146 -0.67 -3.92 -0.16
C GLU A 146 0.33 -4.15 -1.28
N ALA A 147 1.54 -3.65 -1.09
CA ALA A 147 2.63 -3.84 -2.04
C ALA A 147 3.49 -5.04 -1.61
N TYR A 148 4.05 -5.74 -2.59
CA TYR A 148 4.84 -6.97 -2.38
C TYR A 148 6.15 -6.86 -3.15
N ASP A 149 7.26 -7.07 -2.47
CA ASP A 149 8.52 -7.34 -3.16
C ASP A 149 8.46 -8.75 -3.74
N LEU A 150 8.22 -8.84 -5.03
CA LEU A 150 7.94 -10.10 -5.71
C LEU A 150 9.06 -11.15 -5.54
N ASN A 151 10.30 -10.72 -5.32
CA ASN A 151 11.42 -11.62 -5.15
C ASN A 151 11.28 -12.54 -3.93
N HIS A 152 10.47 -12.15 -2.95
CA HIS A 152 10.25 -12.93 -1.73
C HIS A 152 8.95 -13.74 -1.76
N PHE A 153 8.17 -13.64 -2.84
CA PHE A 153 6.86 -14.29 -2.93
C PHE A 153 6.68 -15.02 -4.27
N PRO A 154 7.52 -16.03 -4.56
CA PRO A 154 7.46 -16.72 -5.84
C PRO A 154 6.13 -17.44 -6.11
N ALA A 155 5.44 -17.91 -5.06
CA ALA A 155 4.14 -18.54 -5.21
C ALA A 155 3.08 -17.57 -5.75
N LEU A 156 3.13 -16.30 -5.36
CA LEU A 156 2.23 -15.27 -5.88
C LEU A 156 2.53 -14.93 -7.34
N LYS A 157 3.80 -14.96 -7.70
CA LYS A 157 4.20 -14.79 -9.10
C LYS A 157 3.56 -15.85 -9.99
N GLU A 158 3.51 -17.10 -9.54
CA GLU A 158 2.87 -18.19 -10.27
C GLU A 158 1.34 -18.06 -10.26
N THR A 159 0.76 -17.79 -9.08
CA THR A 159 -0.69 -17.68 -8.91
C THR A 159 -1.32 -16.69 -9.89
N TYR A 160 -0.70 -15.51 -10.04
CA TYR A 160 -1.22 -14.45 -10.88
C TYR A 160 -0.50 -14.32 -12.23
N ASN A 161 0.41 -15.22 -12.52
CA ASN A 161 1.22 -15.19 -13.75
C ASN A 161 1.83 -13.80 -13.98
N VAL A 162 2.56 -13.31 -12.99
CA VAL A 162 3.17 -11.98 -13.03
C VAL A 162 4.37 -11.98 -13.98
N MET A 163 4.17 -11.46 -15.18
CA MET A 163 5.18 -11.43 -16.23
C MET A 163 6.09 -10.21 -16.17
N SER A 164 5.63 -9.13 -15.57
CA SER A 164 6.39 -7.88 -15.45
C SER A 164 5.90 -7.09 -14.26
N VAL A 165 6.70 -6.14 -13.78
CA VAL A 165 6.37 -5.24 -12.70
C VAL A 165 6.40 -3.78 -13.19
N PRO A 166 5.55 -2.88 -12.66
CA PRO A 166 4.56 -3.13 -11.63
C PRO A 166 3.36 -3.96 -12.16
N CYS A 167 2.83 -4.80 -11.28
CA CYS A 167 1.64 -5.60 -11.57
C CYS A 167 0.59 -5.31 -10.49
N LEU A 168 -0.61 -4.96 -10.92
CA LEU A 168 -1.74 -4.69 -10.04
C LEU A 168 -2.74 -5.84 -10.13
N VAL A 169 -3.12 -6.38 -8.98
CA VAL A 169 -4.20 -7.37 -8.89
C VAL A 169 -5.34 -6.75 -8.09
N LEU A 170 -6.50 -6.63 -8.74
CA LEU A 170 -7.72 -6.08 -8.13
C LEU A 170 -8.59 -7.20 -7.60
N ASN A 171 -8.89 -7.17 -6.31
CA ASN A 171 -9.80 -8.09 -5.63
C ASN A 171 -9.45 -9.59 -5.88
N GLY A 172 -8.17 -9.87 -6.05
CA GLY A 172 -7.68 -11.22 -6.30
C GLY A 172 -8.01 -11.80 -7.68
N GLU A 173 -8.61 -11.02 -8.57
CA GLU A 173 -9.15 -11.52 -9.84
C GLU A 173 -8.55 -10.85 -11.07
N LYS A 174 -8.59 -9.53 -11.14
CA LYS A 174 -8.17 -8.79 -12.33
C LYS A 174 -6.70 -8.40 -12.26
N VAL A 175 -5.91 -8.86 -13.22
CA VAL A 175 -4.47 -8.63 -13.30
C VAL A 175 -4.16 -7.59 -14.38
N LEU A 176 -3.47 -6.53 -14.00
CA LEU A 176 -3.11 -5.41 -14.86
C LEU A 176 -1.61 -5.12 -14.74
N PHE A 177 -0.99 -4.74 -15.84
CA PHE A 177 0.45 -4.44 -15.89
C PHE A 177 0.71 -2.98 -16.25
N GLY A 178 1.83 -2.48 -15.79
CA GLY A 178 2.35 -1.17 -16.16
C GLY A 178 2.02 -0.07 -15.17
N LYS A 179 2.77 1.02 -15.29
CA LYS A 179 2.57 2.20 -14.45
C LYS A 179 1.23 2.87 -14.74
N LYS A 180 0.65 3.48 -13.71
CA LYS A 180 -0.58 4.26 -13.82
C LYS A 180 -0.46 5.50 -12.95
N SER A 181 -0.91 6.64 -13.49
CA SER A 181 -1.15 7.83 -12.69
C SER A 181 -2.37 7.60 -11.77
N ILE A 182 -2.55 8.47 -10.80
CA ILE A 182 -3.72 8.39 -9.91
C ILE A 182 -5.05 8.51 -10.70
N SER A 183 -5.09 9.36 -11.72
CA SER A 183 -6.27 9.51 -12.58
C SER A 183 -6.57 8.23 -13.37
N GLN A 184 -5.55 7.61 -13.95
CA GLN A 184 -5.69 6.36 -14.68
C GLN A 184 -6.11 5.21 -13.76
N LEU A 185 -5.58 5.18 -12.55
CA LEU A 185 -5.96 4.18 -11.55
C LEU A 185 -7.41 4.37 -11.12
N LEU A 186 -7.85 5.60 -10.90
CA LEU A 186 -9.25 5.90 -10.58
C LEU A 186 -10.19 5.47 -11.72
N ASP A 187 -9.82 5.70 -12.97
CA ASP A 187 -10.59 5.21 -14.12
C ASP A 187 -10.79 3.68 -14.02
N THR A 188 -9.73 2.96 -13.71
CA THR A 188 -9.77 1.50 -13.56
C THR A 188 -10.69 1.07 -12.41
N LEU A 189 -10.60 1.72 -11.26
CA LEU A 189 -11.42 1.39 -10.08
C LEU A 189 -12.90 1.73 -10.31
N GLU A 190 -13.19 2.84 -10.95
CA GLU A 190 -14.56 3.23 -11.31
C GLU A 190 -15.19 2.24 -12.29
N GLN A 191 -14.43 1.78 -13.27
CA GLN A 191 -14.90 0.73 -14.21
C GLN A 191 -15.18 -0.58 -13.49
N GLN A 192 -14.34 -0.95 -12.53
CA GLN A 192 -14.52 -2.17 -11.75
C GLN A 192 -15.79 -2.11 -10.90
N GLU A 193 -16.08 -0.96 -10.29
CA GLU A 193 -17.33 -0.75 -9.53
C GLU A 193 -18.56 -0.88 -10.41
N GLN A 194 -18.54 -0.29 -11.61
CA GLN A 194 -19.67 -0.39 -12.55
C GLN A 194 -19.95 -1.84 -12.95
N LYS A 195 -18.90 -2.63 -13.21
CA LYS A 195 -19.04 -4.06 -13.54
C LYS A 195 -19.67 -4.85 -12.39
N SER A 196 -19.26 -4.57 -11.15
CA SER A 196 -19.83 -5.22 -9.96
C SER A 196 -21.30 -4.91 -9.81
N ARG A 197 -21.71 -3.66 -10.05
CA ARG A 197 -23.11 -3.23 -9.97
C ARG A 197 -23.98 -3.88 -11.05
N THR A 198 -23.44 -4.10 -12.24
CA THR A 198 -24.21 -4.73 -13.33
C THR A 198 -24.36 -6.24 -13.15
N SER A 199 -23.40 -6.91 -12.50
CA SER A 199 -23.48 -8.34 -12.21
C SER A 199 -24.44 -8.67 -11.08
N ASP A 200 -24.71 -7.72 -10.18
CA ASP A 200 -25.62 -7.88 -9.04
C ASP A 200 -27.09 -7.55 -9.37
N ARG A 201 -27.40 -7.16 -10.61
CA ARG A 201 -28.79 -6.99 -11.02
C ARG A 201 -29.38 -8.36 -11.32
N PRO A 202 -30.45 -8.78 -10.60
CA PRO A 202 -31.17 -9.98 -10.99
C PRO A 202 -31.69 -9.81 -12.39
N GLU A 203 -31.44 -10.80 -13.23
CA GLU A 203 -32.09 -10.87 -14.54
C GLU A 203 -33.60 -10.89 -14.30
N GLY A 204 -34.24 -9.79 -14.65
CA GLY A 204 -35.67 -9.64 -14.56
C GLY A 204 -36.37 -10.32 -15.71
#